data_4eb9d85bdf1c695c4e67ea0cbf024db2
#
_entry.id   4eb9d85bdf1c695c4e67ea0cbf024db2
#
_cell.length_a   1.000
_cell.length_b   1.000
_cell.length_c   1.000
_cell.angle_alpha   90.00
_cell.angle_beta   90.00
_cell.angle_gamma   90.00
#
_symmetry.space_group_name_H-M   'P 1'
#
loop_
_entity.id
_entity.type
_entity.pdbx_description
1 polymer ?
#
loop_
_entity_poly.entity_id
_entity_poly.type
_entity_poly.pdbx_seq_one_letter_code
_entity_poly.pdbx_strand_id
1 'polypeptide(L)'
;MSMKTLKTAFMALLAIMAVACNNEKNPPSNERIVEDVNPQTGVISLRDYTLKDTINISGKLYHYTCTFEHVDTLPVFMNPQGLEYHESRVRIDIKHEGESVFSKIFYKNNFRDNVPADFLKTSTLVGVNYNFMKRESDRSAFYFIITVGDPDETSDNMAYPLELKVATDGSFSIKKAENLETEPLSPGLNIDPSEDAV
;
A
#
# COMPACT_ATOMS: atom_id res chain seq x y z
N MET A 1 25.59 -17.69 -58.91
CA MET A 1 25.15 -17.98 -57.55
C MET A 1 24.00 -17.04 -57.16
N SER A 2 22.87 -17.61 -56.86
CA SER A 2 21.54 -17.00 -56.92
C SER A 2 21.27 -16.06 -55.72
N MET A 3 20.83 -14.85 -56.05
CA MET A 3 20.45 -13.77 -55.15
C MET A 3 19.09 -13.98 -54.44
N LYS A 4 18.66 -15.23 -54.24
CA LYS A 4 17.34 -15.58 -53.67
C LYS A 4 17.37 -16.06 -52.20
N THR A 5 18.52 -16.25 -51.58
CA THR A 5 18.65 -16.81 -50.22
C THR A 5 18.91 -15.76 -49.11
N LEU A 6 18.97 -14.47 -49.48
CA LEU A 6 19.24 -13.40 -48.49
C LEU A 6 18.00 -12.65 -47.98
N LYS A 7 16.81 -12.96 -48.54
CA LYS A 7 15.55 -12.28 -48.10
C LYS A 7 14.75 -13.02 -47.04
N THR A 8 15.09 -14.26 -46.72
CA THR A 8 14.35 -15.07 -45.72
C THR A 8 14.98 -15.05 -44.34
N ALA A 9 16.19 -14.52 -44.19
CA ALA A 9 16.87 -14.43 -42.88
C ALA A 9 16.56 -13.14 -42.10
N PHE A 10 15.91 -12.14 -42.74
CA PHE A 10 15.65 -10.84 -42.09
C PHE A 10 14.22 -10.71 -41.52
N MET A 11 13.36 -11.70 -41.74
CA MET A 11 11.97 -11.68 -41.26
C MET A 11 11.72 -12.52 -39.98
N ALA A 12 12.77 -13.19 -39.46
CA ALA A 12 12.67 -14.01 -38.24
C ALA A 12 13.22 -13.34 -36.99
N LEU A 13 13.67 -12.07 -37.07
CA LEU A 13 14.29 -11.36 -35.92
C LEU A 13 13.43 -10.21 -35.36
N LEU A 14 12.14 -10.14 -35.72
CA LEU A 14 11.25 -9.07 -35.25
C LEU A 14 10.09 -9.57 -34.39
N ALA A 15 10.16 -10.81 -33.89
CA ALA A 15 9.07 -11.41 -33.07
C ALA A 15 9.44 -11.71 -31.64
N ILE A 16 10.53 -11.16 -31.09
CA ILE A 16 10.91 -11.38 -29.68
C ILE A 16 11.24 -10.03 -29.04
N MET A 17 10.26 -9.12 -28.96
CA MET A 17 10.29 -7.99 -28.02
C MET A 17 8.85 -7.61 -27.64
N ALA A 18 8.12 -8.56 -27.07
CA ALA A 18 6.91 -8.28 -26.34
C ALA A 18 6.87 -9.17 -25.09
N VAL A 19 7.99 -9.22 -24.37
CA VAL A 19 7.91 -9.56 -22.95
C VAL A 19 7.63 -8.24 -22.25
N ALA A 20 6.34 -7.97 -22.11
CA ALA A 20 5.80 -6.88 -21.33
C ALA A 20 6.47 -6.88 -19.97
N CYS A 21 7.10 -5.75 -19.64
CA CYS A 21 7.25 -5.33 -18.27
C CYS A 21 5.85 -5.33 -17.64
N ASN A 22 5.53 -6.36 -16.87
CA ASN A 22 4.55 -6.27 -15.84
C ASN A 22 5.18 -5.39 -14.76
N ASN A 23 5.19 -4.09 -14.99
CA ASN A 23 5.28 -3.11 -13.92
C ASN A 23 3.98 -3.31 -13.12
N GLU A 24 4.02 -4.14 -12.10
CA GLU A 24 3.14 -3.96 -10.95
C GLU A 24 3.49 -2.56 -10.43
N LYS A 25 2.77 -1.58 -10.93
CA LYS A 25 2.81 -0.21 -10.42
C LYS A 25 2.36 -0.32 -8.98
N ASN A 26 3.28 -0.02 -8.05
CA ASN A 26 2.86 0.33 -6.72
C ASN A 26 1.78 1.42 -6.86
N PRO A 27 0.60 1.25 -6.28
CA PRO A 27 -0.41 2.28 -6.36
C PRO A 27 0.21 3.58 -5.81
N PRO A 28 0.06 4.71 -6.52
CA PRO A 28 0.46 6.00 -5.97
C PRO A 28 -0.30 6.21 -4.66
N SER A 29 0.33 6.83 -3.67
CA SER A 29 -0.16 7.04 -2.32
C SER A 29 -1.50 7.81 -2.21
N ASN A 30 -2.11 8.16 -3.34
CA ASN A 30 -3.37 8.90 -3.48
C ASN A 30 -4.38 8.19 -4.42
N GLU A 31 -4.20 6.90 -4.72
CA GLU A 31 -5.28 6.16 -5.40
C GLU A 31 -6.42 5.95 -4.41
N ARG A 32 -7.63 6.32 -4.86
CA ARG A 32 -8.89 6.05 -4.17
C ARG A 32 -8.91 4.63 -3.67
N ILE A 33 -9.34 4.46 -2.43
CA ILE A 33 -9.73 3.14 -1.91
C ILE A 33 -10.72 2.56 -2.91
N VAL A 34 -10.37 1.46 -3.58
CA VAL A 34 -11.25 0.83 -4.54
C VAL A 34 -12.10 -0.18 -3.79
N GLU A 35 -13.40 -0.02 -3.91
CA GLU A 35 -14.39 -0.87 -3.27
C GLU A 35 -14.92 -1.90 -4.25
N ASP A 36 -15.07 -3.13 -3.79
CA ASP A 36 -15.77 -4.21 -4.50
C ASP A 36 -17.08 -4.52 -3.74
N VAL A 37 -18.21 -4.34 -4.38
CA VAL A 37 -19.53 -4.60 -3.78
C VAL A 37 -19.99 -6.00 -4.16
N ASN A 38 -20.28 -6.84 -3.18
CA ASN A 38 -20.89 -8.14 -3.42
C ASN A 38 -22.32 -7.96 -3.96
N PRO A 39 -22.63 -8.38 -5.21
CA PRO A 39 -23.92 -8.12 -5.84
C PRO A 39 -25.09 -8.88 -5.20
N GLN A 40 -24.82 -9.89 -4.36
CA GLN A 40 -25.84 -10.73 -3.71
C GLN A 40 -26.19 -10.23 -2.32
N THR A 41 -25.20 -9.71 -1.58
CA THR A 41 -25.36 -9.27 -0.18
C THR A 41 -25.34 -7.76 -0.02
N GLY A 42 -24.78 -7.03 -0.96
CA GLY A 42 -24.52 -5.59 -0.84
C GLY A 42 -23.34 -5.23 0.06
N VAL A 43 -22.68 -6.21 0.67
CA VAL A 43 -21.51 -5.98 1.54
C VAL A 43 -20.33 -5.53 0.70
N ILE A 44 -19.63 -4.51 1.18
CA ILE A 44 -18.54 -3.85 0.50
C ILE A 44 -17.19 -4.40 1.05
N SER A 45 -16.24 -4.62 0.16
CA SER A 45 -14.86 -5.00 0.50
C SER A 45 -13.89 -3.96 -0.04
N LEU A 46 -12.89 -3.59 0.75
CA LEU A 46 -11.76 -2.84 0.24
C LEU A 46 -10.85 -3.76 -0.60
N ARG A 47 -10.29 -3.22 -1.68
CA ARG A 47 -9.44 -4.01 -2.58
C ARG A 47 -8.15 -4.45 -1.91
N ASP A 48 -7.82 -5.72 -2.07
CA ASP A 48 -6.57 -6.31 -1.62
C ASP A 48 -5.37 -5.77 -2.42
N TYR A 49 -4.25 -5.58 -1.73
CA TYR A 49 -2.97 -5.25 -2.39
C TYR A 49 -1.78 -5.75 -1.58
N THR A 50 -0.63 -5.80 -2.23
CA THR A 50 0.63 -6.19 -1.60
C THR A 50 1.74 -5.22 -1.99
N LEU A 51 2.46 -4.70 -0.99
CA LEU A 51 3.67 -3.90 -1.15
C LEU A 51 4.88 -4.78 -0.84
N LYS A 52 5.93 -4.69 -1.66
CA LYS A 52 7.18 -5.41 -1.46
C LYS A 52 8.34 -4.49 -1.79
N ASP A 53 9.38 -4.53 -0.97
CA ASP A 53 10.63 -3.83 -1.28
C ASP A 53 11.79 -4.43 -0.52
N THR A 54 13.00 -3.95 -0.83
CA THR A 54 14.26 -4.33 -0.19
C THR A 54 14.90 -3.12 0.44
N ILE A 55 15.17 -3.20 1.74
CA ILE A 55 15.69 -2.11 2.54
C ILE A 55 17.09 -2.49 3.06
N ASN A 56 18.06 -1.58 2.92
CA ASN A 56 19.37 -1.71 3.54
C ASN A 56 19.37 -1.03 4.91
N ILE A 57 19.65 -1.79 5.97
CA ILE A 57 19.86 -1.28 7.33
C ILE A 57 21.25 -1.73 7.81
N SER A 58 22.12 -0.78 8.07
CA SER A 58 23.49 -1.03 8.56
C SER A 58 24.29 -2.04 7.71
N GLY A 59 24.14 -1.96 6.37
CA GLY A 59 24.82 -2.84 5.42
C GLY A 59 24.16 -4.20 5.18
N LYS A 60 23.06 -4.51 5.88
CA LYS A 60 22.28 -5.74 5.71
C LYS A 60 21.03 -5.47 4.87
N LEU A 61 20.76 -6.38 3.92
CA LEU A 61 19.56 -6.32 3.08
C LEU A 61 18.41 -7.09 3.73
N TYR A 62 17.27 -6.41 3.86
CA TYR A 62 16.03 -6.96 4.36
C TYR A 62 14.96 -6.85 3.28
N HIS A 63 14.18 -7.90 3.12
CA HIS A 63 13.01 -7.91 2.23
C HIS A 63 11.75 -7.82 3.07
N TYR A 64 10.89 -6.84 2.80
CA TYR A 64 9.58 -6.80 3.43
C TYR A 64 8.46 -7.08 2.44
N THR A 65 7.38 -7.63 2.95
CA THR A 65 6.11 -7.79 2.28
C THR A 65 5.01 -7.30 3.21
N CYS A 66 4.21 -6.35 2.75
CA CYS A 66 2.99 -5.93 3.43
C CYS A 66 1.80 -6.34 2.58
N THR A 67 0.90 -7.14 3.11
CA THR A 67 -0.36 -7.53 2.46
C THR A 67 -1.51 -6.89 3.21
N PHE A 68 -2.31 -6.12 2.49
CA PHE A 68 -3.60 -5.62 2.92
C PHE A 68 -4.68 -6.47 2.25
N GLU A 69 -5.61 -7.01 3.03
CA GLU A 69 -6.66 -7.87 2.52
C GLU A 69 -7.94 -7.74 3.36
N HIS A 70 -9.10 -7.83 2.73
CA HIS A 70 -10.38 -7.99 3.42
C HIS A 70 -10.52 -9.43 3.97
N VAL A 71 -11.41 -9.63 4.94
CA VAL A 71 -11.55 -10.93 5.64
C VAL A 71 -13.00 -11.33 5.72
N ASP A 72 -13.46 -12.16 4.78
CA ASP A 72 -14.84 -12.65 4.69
C ASP A 72 -15.31 -13.47 5.90
N THR A 73 -14.37 -14.04 6.65
CA THR A 73 -14.68 -14.87 7.83
C THR A 73 -14.86 -14.08 9.12
N LEU A 74 -14.58 -12.77 9.09
CA LEU A 74 -14.84 -11.87 10.21
C LEU A 74 -16.27 -11.30 10.11
N PRO A 75 -16.85 -10.85 11.24
CA PRO A 75 -18.13 -10.18 11.22
C PRO A 75 -18.09 -8.93 10.34
N VAL A 76 -19.17 -8.71 9.58
CA VAL A 76 -19.41 -7.47 8.87
C VAL A 76 -19.67 -6.37 9.90
N PHE A 77 -19.19 -5.15 9.62
CA PHE A 77 -19.51 -3.98 10.44
C PHE A 77 -20.25 -2.93 9.60
N MET A 78 -21.00 -2.07 10.27
CA MET A 78 -21.71 -0.96 9.66
C MET A 78 -20.94 0.34 9.94
N ASN A 79 -20.67 1.11 8.89
CA ASN A 79 -20.05 2.43 9.03
C ASN A 79 -21.09 3.48 9.49
N PRO A 80 -20.70 4.74 9.79
CA PRO A 80 -21.62 5.78 10.21
C PRO A 80 -22.68 6.13 9.17
N GLN A 81 -22.47 5.87 7.89
CA GLN A 81 -23.39 6.11 6.78
C GLN A 81 -24.39 4.96 6.60
N GLY A 82 -24.29 3.89 7.37
CA GLY A 82 -25.16 2.73 7.31
C GLY A 82 -24.80 1.72 6.21
N LEU A 83 -23.60 1.80 5.67
CA LEU A 83 -23.07 0.84 4.71
C LEU A 83 -22.39 -0.33 5.43
N GLU A 84 -22.56 -1.53 4.92
CA GLU A 84 -21.95 -2.74 5.48
C GLU A 84 -20.64 -3.09 4.79
N TYR A 85 -19.59 -3.28 5.58
CA TYR A 85 -18.25 -3.59 5.10
C TYR A 85 -17.67 -4.86 5.73
N HIS A 86 -16.89 -5.61 4.95
CA HIS A 86 -16.00 -6.62 5.50
C HIS A 86 -14.84 -5.96 6.26
N GLU A 87 -14.44 -6.57 7.37
CA GLU A 87 -13.22 -6.18 8.07
C GLU A 87 -11.96 -6.47 7.24
N SER A 88 -10.95 -5.64 7.42
CA SER A 88 -9.65 -5.82 6.76
C SER A 88 -8.57 -6.18 7.76
N ARG A 89 -7.49 -6.79 7.25
CA ARG A 89 -6.27 -7.08 8.01
C ARG A 89 -5.03 -6.66 7.23
N VAL A 90 -3.95 -6.46 7.96
CA VAL A 90 -2.63 -6.18 7.42
C VAL A 90 -1.67 -7.25 7.91
N ARG A 91 -0.98 -7.93 6.99
CA ARG A 91 0.14 -8.81 7.30
C ARG A 91 1.44 -8.11 6.94
N ILE A 92 2.41 -8.14 7.83
CA ILE A 92 3.76 -7.64 7.59
C ILE A 92 4.75 -8.76 7.85
N ASP A 93 5.53 -9.12 6.84
CA ASP A 93 6.62 -10.07 6.90
C ASP A 93 7.93 -9.36 6.54
N ILE A 94 8.97 -9.53 7.36
CA ILE A 94 10.31 -9.01 7.12
C ILE A 94 11.29 -10.18 7.21
N LYS A 95 12.16 -10.32 6.20
CA LYS A 95 13.17 -11.37 6.10
C LYS A 95 14.56 -10.80 5.87
N HIS A 96 15.57 -11.46 6.43
CA HIS A 96 17.00 -11.22 6.17
C HIS A 96 17.63 -12.57 5.80
N GLU A 97 18.29 -12.65 4.65
CA GLU A 97 18.94 -13.89 4.15
C GLU A 97 18.01 -15.11 4.14
N GLY A 98 16.70 -14.87 3.87
CA GLY A 98 15.66 -15.90 3.85
C GLY A 98 15.02 -16.22 5.22
N GLU A 99 15.66 -15.85 6.32
CA GLU A 99 15.17 -16.04 7.67
C GLU A 99 14.15 -14.96 8.06
N SER A 100 13.09 -15.37 8.79
CA SER A 100 12.06 -14.45 9.27
C SER A 100 12.58 -13.63 10.44
N VAL A 101 12.65 -12.31 10.28
CA VAL A 101 12.95 -11.35 11.34
C VAL A 101 11.67 -10.91 12.04
N PHE A 102 10.59 -10.73 11.27
CA PHE A 102 9.30 -10.31 11.78
C PHE A 102 8.19 -10.91 10.90
N SER A 103 7.12 -11.40 11.53
CA SER A 103 5.92 -11.84 10.84
C SER A 103 4.73 -11.64 11.77
N LYS A 104 3.80 -10.75 11.39
CA LYS A 104 2.63 -10.45 12.19
C LYS A 104 1.44 -10.03 11.35
N ILE A 105 0.25 -10.45 11.81
CA ILE A 105 -1.04 -10.00 11.29
C ILE A 105 -1.63 -8.98 12.26
N PHE A 106 -2.11 -7.88 11.73
CA PHE A 106 -2.78 -6.82 12.47
C PHE A 106 -4.24 -6.73 12.05
N TYR A 107 -5.10 -6.58 13.02
CA TYR A 107 -6.52 -6.25 12.91
C TYR A 107 -6.77 -4.92 13.62
N LYS A 108 -7.87 -4.24 13.35
CA LYS A 108 -8.19 -2.96 14.01
C LYS A 108 -8.09 -3.00 15.53
N ASN A 109 -8.46 -4.14 16.16
CA ASN A 109 -8.41 -4.32 17.61
C ASN A 109 -6.99 -4.33 18.20
N ASN A 110 -5.95 -4.50 17.40
CA ASN A 110 -4.57 -4.35 17.86
C ASN A 110 -4.21 -2.89 18.18
N PHE A 111 -5.05 -1.94 17.77
CA PHE A 111 -4.84 -0.50 17.92
C PHE A 111 -5.75 0.16 18.97
N ARG A 112 -6.44 -0.64 19.78
CA ARG A 112 -7.40 -0.16 20.79
C ARG A 112 -6.82 0.83 21.82
N ASP A 113 -5.51 0.78 22.07
CA ASP A 113 -4.84 1.68 22.99
C ASP A 113 -4.53 3.06 22.35
N ASN A 114 -4.65 3.16 21.02
CA ASN A 114 -4.33 4.35 20.23
C ASN A 114 -5.55 4.97 19.55
N VAL A 115 -6.65 4.21 19.42
CA VAL A 115 -7.88 4.59 18.71
C VAL A 115 -9.08 4.50 19.65
N PRO A 116 -9.98 5.51 19.67
CA PRO A 116 -11.16 5.47 20.52
C PRO A 116 -12.04 4.23 20.27
N ALA A 117 -12.53 3.63 21.36
CA ALA A 117 -13.29 2.38 21.28
C ALA A 117 -14.58 2.49 20.45
N ASP A 118 -15.25 3.65 20.50
CA ASP A 118 -16.48 3.87 19.71
C ASP A 118 -16.16 3.99 18.23
N PHE A 119 -15.03 4.60 17.85
CA PHE A 119 -14.58 4.67 16.47
C PHE A 119 -14.24 3.29 15.92
N LEU A 120 -13.62 2.42 16.71
CA LEU A 120 -13.31 1.05 16.29
C LEU A 120 -14.55 0.20 15.94
N LYS A 121 -15.73 0.56 16.45
CA LYS A 121 -16.98 -0.16 16.15
C LYS A 121 -17.46 0.07 14.72
N THR A 122 -17.18 1.24 14.17
CA THR A 122 -17.67 1.71 12.87
C THR A 122 -16.57 1.93 11.83
N SER A 123 -15.37 1.39 12.08
CA SER A 123 -14.19 1.55 11.23
C SER A 123 -13.47 0.23 11.00
N THR A 124 -12.53 0.21 10.08
CA THR A 124 -11.64 -0.94 9.81
C THR A 124 -10.21 -0.45 9.51
N LEU A 125 -9.30 -1.37 9.19
CA LEU A 125 -8.04 -0.98 8.56
C LEU A 125 -8.34 -0.56 7.12
N VAL A 126 -7.90 0.65 6.73
CA VAL A 126 -8.13 1.20 5.39
C VAL A 126 -6.86 1.26 4.56
N GLY A 127 -5.71 0.94 5.14
CA GLY A 127 -4.48 0.86 4.37
C GLY A 127 -3.22 0.64 5.19
N VAL A 128 -2.15 0.29 4.48
CA VAL A 128 -0.78 0.21 4.99
C VAL A 128 0.20 0.75 3.97
N ASN A 129 1.16 1.55 4.42
CA ASN A 129 2.25 2.08 3.59
C ASN A 129 3.58 2.00 4.34
N TYR A 130 4.69 1.91 3.60
CA TYR A 130 6.02 2.07 4.17
C TYR A 130 6.35 3.57 4.32
N ASN A 131 6.82 3.99 5.51
CA ASN A 131 7.16 5.38 5.78
C ASN A 131 8.61 5.69 5.37
N PHE A 132 8.83 6.01 4.09
CA PHE A 132 10.15 6.35 3.55
C PHE A 132 10.75 7.61 4.20
N MET A 133 9.94 8.62 4.49
CA MET A 133 10.41 9.87 5.10
C MET A 133 10.97 9.64 6.52
N LYS A 134 10.26 8.83 7.30
CA LYS A 134 10.75 8.46 8.64
C LYS A 134 12.04 7.65 8.56
N ARG A 135 12.14 6.75 7.59
CA ARG A 135 13.37 5.98 7.34
C ARG A 135 14.57 6.85 6.96
N GLU A 136 14.38 7.94 6.24
CA GLU A 136 15.48 8.86 5.90
C GLU A 136 16.06 9.52 7.15
N SER A 137 15.22 9.85 8.13
CA SER A 137 15.63 10.43 9.40
C SER A 137 16.16 9.40 10.42
N ASP A 138 15.66 8.16 10.38
CA ASP A 138 16.08 7.04 11.25
C ASP A 138 16.22 5.75 10.44
N ARG A 139 17.47 5.39 10.11
CA ARG A 139 17.82 4.20 9.33
C ARG A 139 18.06 2.95 10.18
N SER A 140 17.62 2.95 11.44
CA SER A 140 17.88 1.84 12.37
C SER A 140 16.77 0.80 12.41
N ALA A 141 15.59 1.09 11.81
CA ALA A 141 14.40 0.26 11.90
C ALA A 141 13.54 0.37 10.63
N PHE A 142 12.48 -0.43 10.57
CA PHE A 142 11.42 -0.34 9.59
C PHE A 142 10.27 0.49 10.14
N TYR A 143 9.67 1.32 9.30
CA TYR A 143 8.55 2.20 9.66
C TYR A 143 7.40 1.99 8.70
N PHE A 144 6.25 1.58 9.22
CA PHE A 144 5.02 1.42 8.47
C PHE A 144 3.95 2.34 9.02
N ILE A 145 3.10 2.88 8.17
CA ILE A 145 1.88 3.57 8.57
C ILE A 145 0.72 2.64 8.29
N ILE A 146 0.00 2.26 9.34
CA ILE A 146 -1.25 1.52 9.26
C ILE A 146 -2.37 2.48 9.64
N THR A 147 -3.39 2.59 8.80
CA THR A 147 -4.48 3.53 9.05
C THR A 147 -5.74 2.78 9.44
N VAL A 148 -6.32 3.18 10.57
CA VAL A 148 -7.69 2.81 10.97
C VAL A 148 -8.60 3.95 10.55
N GLY A 149 -9.65 3.68 9.80
CA GLY A 149 -10.54 4.71 9.27
C GLY A 149 -11.93 4.18 8.92
N ASP A 150 -12.84 5.11 8.63
CA ASP A 150 -14.06 4.81 7.92
C ASP A 150 -13.68 4.52 6.45
N PRO A 151 -14.08 3.40 5.87
CA PRO A 151 -13.76 3.06 4.50
C PRO A 151 -14.46 3.94 3.46
N ASP A 152 -15.56 4.62 3.80
CA ASP A 152 -16.28 5.50 2.88
C ASP A 152 -15.53 6.81 2.67
N GLU A 153 -14.99 7.01 1.47
CA GLU A 153 -14.24 8.22 1.09
C GLU A 153 -15.10 9.49 0.99
N THR A 154 -16.42 9.35 0.94
CA THR A 154 -17.32 10.50 0.76
C THR A 154 -17.55 11.29 2.04
N SER A 155 -17.15 10.75 3.17
CA SER A 155 -17.28 11.42 4.45
C SER A 155 -15.98 12.18 4.81
N ASP A 156 -16.09 13.35 5.44
CA ASP A 156 -14.98 14.11 6.06
C ASP A 156 -14.39 13.30 7.23
N ASN A 157 -13.92 12.10 6.95
CA ASN A 157 -13.77 11.06 7.94
C ASN A 157 -12.49 11.22 8.74
N MET A 158 -12.65 11.09 10.03
CA MET A 158 -11.52 10.88 10.92
C MET A 158 -10.83 9.57 10.55
N ALA A 159 -9.54 9.65 10.32
CA ALA A 159 -8.66 8.50 10.21
C ALA A 159 -7.59 8.59 11.29
N TYR A 160 -7.19 7.44 11.79
CA TYR A 160 -6.12 7.32 12.77
C TYR A 160 -4.91 6.64 12.13
N PRO A 161 -3.98 7.41 11.56
CA PRO A 161 -2.72 6.88 11.08
C PRO A 161 -1.85 6.50 12.28
N LEU A 162 -1.32 5.30 12.26
CA LEU A 162 -0.53 4.69 13.33
C LEU A 162 0.82 4.27 12.78
N GLU A 163 1.89 4.74 13.40
CA GLU A 163 3.25 4.32 13.08
C GLU A 163 3.57 3.02 13.79
N LEU A 164 3.86 1.99 13.02
CA LEU A 164 4.47 0.75 13.48
C LEU A 164 5.98 0.84 13.21
N LYS A 165 6.78 0.87 14.27
CA LYS A 165 8.23 0.71 14.21
C LYS A 165 8.59 -0.74 14.46
N VAL A 166 9.37 -1.37 13.57
CA VAL A 166 9.92 -2.72 13.76
C VAL A 166 11.43 -2.63 13.74
N ALA A 167 12.08 -3.10 14.79
CA ALA A 167 13.54 -3.16 14.87
C ALA A 167 14.10 -4.40 14.17
N THR A 168 15.40 -4.42 13.92
CA THR A 168 16.09 -5.53 13.24
C THR A 168 16.18 -6.83 14.06
N ASP A 169 15.85 -6.77 15.35
CA ASP A 169 15.70 -7.94 16.25
C ASP A 169 14.27 -8.48 16.30
N GLY A 170 13.35 -7.89 15.52
CA GLY A 170 11.94 -8.26 15.48
C GLY A 170 11.08 -7.63 16.57
N SER A 171 11.64 -6.85 17.51
CA SER A 171 10.86 -6.08 18.46
C SER A 171 10.07 -4.97 17.74
N PHE A 172 8.89 -4.60 18.25
CA PHE A 172 8.08 -3.57 17.62
C PHE A 172 7.35 -2.70 18.62
N SER A 173 6.97 -1.51 18.17
CA SER A 173 6.12 -0.58 18.91
C SER A 173 5.12 0.09 17.97
N ILE A 174 3.97 0.50 18.54
CA ILE A 174 2.91 1.20 17.83
C ILE A 174 2.65 2.53 18.56
N LYS A 175 2.55 3.62 17.80
CA LYS A 175 2.14 4.92 18.31
C LYS A 175 1.30 5.67 17.27
N LYS A 176 0.67 6.76 17.66
CA LYS A 176 0.05 7.67 16.69
C LYS A 176 1.14 8.21 15.76
N ALA A 177 0.88 8.25 14.46
CA ALA A 177 1.78 8.87 13.53
C ALA A 177 1.77 10.38 13.75
N GLU A 178 2.96 10.97 13.89
CA GLU A 178 3.15 12.40 14.01
C GLU A 178 3.53 12.94 12.62
N ASN A 179 3.03 14.12 12.27
CA ASN A 179 3.42 14.87 11.07
C ASN A 179 3.41 14.05 9.78
N LEU A 180 2.26 13.45 9.47
CA LEU A 180 1.98 13.12 8.09
C LEU A 180 1.66 14.46 7.40
N GLU A 181 2.68 15.23 7.05
CA GLU A 181 2.52 16.30 6.09
C GLU A 181 2.07 15.62 4.80
N THR A 182 0.78 15.69 4.52
CA THR A 182 0.29 15.60 3.17
C THR A 182 0.86 16.84 2.49
N GLU A 183 2.02 16.70 1.82
CA GLU A 183 2.39 17.73 0.86
C GLU A 183 1.20 17.88 -0.09
N PRO A 184 0.57 19.05 -0.17
CA PRO A 184 -0.40 19.27 -1.22
C PRO A 184 0.37 19.04 -2.52
N LEU A 185 -0.11 18.12 -3.35
CA LEU A 185 0.39 17.93 -4.70
C LEU A 185 0.55 19.31 -5.30
N SER A 186 1.78 19.70 -5.59
CA SER A 186 2.05 20.96 -6.28
C SER A 186 1.14 21.00 -7.49
N PRO A 187 0.25 21.99 -7.63
CA PRO A 187 -0.57 22.13 -8.82
C PRO A 187 0.39 22.20 -10.00
N GLY A 188 0.20 21.33 -10.97
CA GLY A 188 1.08 21.08 -12.09
C GLY A 188 1.63 22.35 -12.69
N LEU A 189 2.84 22.22 -13.23
CA LEU A 189 3.50 23.23 -14.04
C LEU A 189 2.48 24.03 -14.86
N ASN A 190 2.37 25.32 -14.55
CA ASN A 190 1.82 26.29 -15.47
C ASN A 190 2.73 26.29 -16.70
N ILE A 191 2.35 25.53 -17.71
CA ILE A 191 2.83 25.73 -19.06
C ILE A 191 2.15 27.01 -19.51
N ASP A 192 2.87 28.12 -19.45
CA ASP A 192 2.46 29.40 -20.04
C ASP A 192 2.40 29.19 -21.57
N PRO A 193 1.23 29.31 -22.24
CA PRO A 193 1.11 29.09 -23.66
C PRO A 193 1.47 30.34 -24.48
N SER A 194 2.26 31.30 -23.96
CA SER A 194 2.51 32.58 -24.60
C SER A 194 3.94 32.82 -25.11
N GLU A 195 4.76 31.80 -25.30
CA GLU A 195 6.08 31.97 -25.95
C GLU A 195 6.25 31.16 -27.23
N ASP A 196 5.33 31.29 -28.21
CA ASP A 196 5.61 30.99 -29.60
C ASP A 196 4.76 31.89 -30.52
N ALA A 197 5.13 33.17 -30.60
CA ALA A 197 4.68 34.07 -31.64
C ALA A 197 5.73 35.15 -31.90
N VAL A 198 6.77 34.80 -32.65
CA VAL A 198 7.46 35.70 -33.61
C VAL A 198 8.04 34.88 -34.74
#